data_124e32f1a0e3476d8c5f9aad88e18e71
#
_entry.id   124e32f1a0e3476d8c5f9aad88e18e71
#
_cell.length_a   1.000
_cell.length_b   1.000
_cell.length_c   1.000
_cell.angle_alpha   90.00
_cell.angle_beta   90.00
_cell.angle_gamma   90.00
#
_symmetry.space_group_name_H-M   'P 1'
#
loop_
_entity.id
_entity.type
_entity.pdbx_description
1 polymer ?
#
loop_
_entity_poly.entity_id
_entity_poly.type
_entity_poly.pdbx_seq_one_letter_code
_entity_poly.pdbx_strand_id
1 'polypeptide(L)'
;MVMTQLRTRPHRAWAVCLGCSLALFTVMGLGVNVFTIYQPWIIQAHQFSNAQGSWITTVRSLFALLAMLSVDTLCRRLGLRYTMTVGMACFAASYALFGAARTFPVYCAAAALSGLAYGYGGMIPLTLVISNWFDSRRGLALGLAAAGSGLPTILFPPLVTQVIKLWGLKTALYGEAVLGVLLTLGVFLLVRSHPSQVGLAPHSGTKAAPAAQPQAVRLSPAGLRPIHWWAAAAAAFLIGAPSGPGFSHLTVLYTSCGYDSLLVAFLMSYLGVVLMAAKVLYGQLSDKLGSRTANFLVFAVMLAGFLLCALTPFGSVPLAFAAITLTALGMPISSVTLSVWAGDLSGADTYQRTVKWFTSAYMLGSLVTGPLPGLSADRLDSYVPAYLLFALMLFIAAVLVQGVYRRLDLGKRPQ
;
A
#
# COMPACT_ATOMS: atom_id res chain seq x y z
N MET A 1 12.10 -6.69 -54.24
CA MET A 1 12.78 -6.69 -52.92
C MET A 1 11.73 -6.29 -51.88
N VAL A 2 10.99 -7.27 -51.38
CA VAL A 2 9.85 -7.08 -50.50
C VAL A 2 10.41 -7.08 -49.06
N MET A 3 10.45 -5.89 -48.41
CA MET A 3 10.72 -5.78 -46.99
C MET A 3 9.52 -6.34 -46.22
N THR A 4 9.62 -7.58 -45.81
CA THR A 4 8.68 -8.20 -44.86
C THR A 4 8.88 -7.50 -43.54
N GLN A 5 7.95 -6.60 -43.16
CA GLN A 5 7.86 -6.05 -41.81
C GLN A 5 7.61 -7.21 -40.86
N LEU A 6 8.67 -7.69 -40.23
CA LEU A 6 8.59 -8.58 -39.06
C LEU A 6 7.84 -7.81 -37.98
N ARG A 7 6.53 -8.05 -37.84
CA ARG A 7 5.75 -7.71 -36.62
C ARG A 7 6.49 -8.40 -35.48
N THR A 8 7.31 -7.63 -34.75
CA THR A 8 7.94 -8.08 -33.53
C THR A 8 6.82 -8.39 -32.52
N ARG A 9 6.54 -9.69 -32.33
CA ARG A 9 5.60 -10.13 -31.30
C ARG A 9 6.10 -9.55 -29.96
N PRO A 10 5.22 -8.92 -29.15
CA PRO A 10 5.63 -8.38 -27.85
C PRO A 10 6.28 -9.50 -27.04
N HIS A 11 7.46 -9.21 -26.49
CA HIS A 11 8.21 -10.19 -25.72
C HIS A 11 7.36 -10.69 -24.54
N ARG A 12 7.34 -12.00 -24.29
CA ARG A 12 6.53 -12.63 -23.23
C ARG A 12 6.74 -12.01 -21.83
N ALA A 13 7.87 -11.34 -21.59
CA ALA A 13 8.13 -10.58 -20.38
C ALA A 13 7.02 -9.56 -20.04
N TRP A 14 6.43 -8.90 -21.05
CA TRP A 14 5.33 -7.96 -20.83
C TRP A 14 4.03 -8.64 -20.43
N ALA A 15 3.77 -9.87 -20.91
CA ALA A 15 2.64 -10.67 -20.44
C ALA A 15 2.84 -11.11 -18.98
N VAL A 16 4.07 -11.45 -18.59
CA VAL A 16 4.40 -11.73 -17.17
C VAL A 16 4.25 -10.47 -16.32
N CYS A 17 4.68 -9.31 -16.81
CA CYS A 17 4.47 -8.02 -16.15
C CYS A 17 2.98 -7.71 -15.95
N LEU A 18 2.13 -7.98 -16.94
CA LEU A 18 0.67 -7.88 -16.80
C LEU A 18 0.14 -8.84 -15.73
N GLY A 19 0.61 -10.10 -15.68
CA GLY A 19 0.26 -11.05 -14.62
C GLY A 19 0.64 -10.52 -13.23
N CYS A 20 1.82 -9.91 -13.10
CA CYS A 20 2.25 -9.24 -11.88
C CYS A 20 1.35 -8.04 -11.51
N SER A 21 0.95 -7.24 -12.52
CA SER A 21 0.01 -6.13 -12.34
C SER A 21 -1.36 -6.62 -11.85
N LEU A 22 -1.88 -7.71 -12.42
CA LEU A 22 -3.14 -8.33 -11.98
C LEU A 22 -3.05 -8.87 -10.54
N ALA A 23 -1.90 -9.38 -10.12
CA ALA A 23 -1.72 -9.79 -8.74
C ALA A 23 -1.82 -8.61 -7.77
N LEU A 24 -1.16 -7.48 -8.05
CA LEU A 24 -1.28 -6.27 -7.21
C LEU A 24 -2.67 -5.63 -7.31
N PHE A 25 -3.29 -5.65 -8.49
CA PHE A 25 -4.68 -5.25 -8.67
C PHE A 25 -5.58 -5.97 -7.65
N THR A 26 -5.38 -7.27 -7.50
CA THR A 26 -6.20 -8.10 -6.61
C THR A 26 -5.83 -7.88 -5.14
N VAL A 27 -4.60 -8.20 -4.75
CA VAL A 27 -4.26 -8.29 -3.31
C VAL A 27 -4.12 -6.93 -2.64
N MET A 28 -3.59 -5.92 -3.34
CA MET A 28 -3.50 -4.55 -2.82
C MET A 28 -4.73 -3.72 -3.17
N GLY A 29 -5.13 -3.73 -4.44
CA GLY A 29 -6.23 -2.92 -4.92
C GLY A 29 -7.56 -3.34 -4.31
N LEU A 30 -8.03 -4.55 -4.62
CA LEU A 30 -9.29 -5.07 -4.08
C LEU A 30 -9.17 -5.41 -2.60
N GLY A 31 -8.16 -6.20 -2.21
CA GLY A 31 -8.04 -6.77 -0.86
C GLY A 31 -7.71 -5.77 0.25
N VAL A 32 -7.06 -4.66 -0.05
CA VAL A 32 -6.71 -3.64 0.95
C VAL A 32 -7.48 -2.36 0.75
N ASN A 33 -7.36 -1.74 -0.44
CA ASN A 33 -7.90 -0.39 -0.66
C ASN A 33 -9.43 -0.43 -0.80
N VAL A 34 -9.99 -1.33 -1.62
CA VAL A 34 -11.44 -1.45 -1.82
C VAL A 34 -12.14 -2.05 -0.58
N PHE A 35 -11.44 -2.90 0.19
CA PHE A 35 -12.00 -3.47 1.42
C PHE A 35 -12.49 -2.41 2.40
N THR A 36 -11.90 -1.21 2.40
CA THR A 36 -12.34 -0.10 3.26
C THR A 36 -13.81 0.28 3.03
N ILE A 37 -14.34 0.06 1.83
CA ILE A 37 -15.74 0.31 1.49
C ILE A 37 -16.68 -0.69 2.17
N TYR A 38 -16.25 -1.94 2.34
CA TYR A 38 -17.07 -2.99 2.97
C TYR A 38 -17.18 -2.80 4.49
N GLN A 39 -16.19 -2.20 5.13
CA GLN A 39 -16.08 -2.12 6.59
C GLN A 39 -17.34 -1.53 7.27
N PRO A 40 -17.87 -0.34 6.89
CA PRO A 40 -19.07 0.19 7.52
C PRO A 40 -20.31 -0.69 7.28
N TRP A 41 -20.43 -1.30 6.10
CA TRP A 41 -21.53 -2.21 5.80
C TRP A 41 -21.49 -3.52 6.61
N ILE A 42 -20.28 -4.04 6.87
CA ILE A 42 -20.06 -5.22 7.71
C ILE A 42 -20.45 -4.90 9.15
N ILE A 43 -20.00 -3.76 9.69
CA ILE A 43 -20.32 -3.30 11.04
C ILE A 43 -21.84 -3.18 11.20
N GLN A 44 -22.52 -2.53 10.27
CA GLN A 44 -23.96 -2.30 10.31
C GLN A 44 -24.76 -3.63 10.14
N ALA A 45 -24.39 -4.45 9.16
CA ALA A 45 -25.15 -5.68 8.85
C ALA A 45 -25.12 -6.74 9.96
N HIS A 46 -24.05 -6.76 10.75
CA HIS A 46 -23.85 -7.76 11.81
C HIS A 46 -23.91 -7.17 13.22
N GLN A 47 -24.25 -5.89 13.37
CA GLN A 47 -24.32 -5.18 14.65
C GLN A 47 -22.99 -5.30 15.43
N PHE A 48 -21.86 -5.30 14.72
CA PHE A 48 -20.56 -5.34 15.35
C PHE A 48 -20.23 -3.99 15.99
N SER A 49 -19.43 -4.01 17.07
CA SER A 49 -18.87 -2.78 17.60
C SER A 49 -17.83 -2.20 16.61
N ASN A 50 -17.57 -0.90 16.70
CA ASN A 50 -16.54 -0.25 15.87
C ASN A 50 -15.15 -0.83 16.16
N ALA A 51 -14.88 -1.22 17.42
CA ALA A 51 -13.67 -1.93 17.78
C ALA A 51 -13.55 -3.27 17.05
N GLN A 52 -14.64 -4.07 16.96
CA GLN A 52 -14.63 -5.30 16.20
C GLN A 52 -14.33 -5.06 14.72
N GLY A 53 -14.91 -4.01 14.11
CA GLY A 53 -14.60 -3.60 12.74
C GLY A 53 -13.11 -3.28 12.56
N SER A 54 -12.49 -2.58 13.50
CA SER A 54 -11.05 -2.28 13.50
C SER A 54 -10.19 -3.51 13.74
N TRP A 55 -10.62 -4.46 14.57
CA TRP A 55 -9.89 -5.72 14.78
C TRP A 55 -9.83 -6.58 13.52
N ILE A 56 -10.86 -6.60 12.67
CA ILE A 56 -10.84 -7.31 11.38
C ILE A 56 -9.65 -6.82 10.53
N THR A 57 -9.47 -5.50 10.39
CA THR A 57 -8.35 -4.94 9.63
C THR A 57 -7.00 -5.15 10.31
N THR A 58 -6.97 -5.18 11.64
CA THR A 58 -5.77 -5.44 12.44
C THR A 58 -5.30 -6.89 12.27
N VAL A 59 -6.21 -7.87 12.33
CA VAL A 59 -5.92 -9.29 12.06
C VAL A 59 -5.36 -9.48 10.66
N ARG A 60 -5.96 -8.82 9.64
CA ARG A 60 -5.42 -8.81 8.29
C ARG A 60 -3.97 -8.33 8.26
N SER A 61 -3.67 -7.21 8.94
CA SER A 61 -2.32 -6.63 8.97
C SER A 61 -1.32 -7.54 9.68
N LEU A 62 -1.73 -8.22 10.74
CA LEU A 62 -0.92 -9.21 11.44
C LEU A 62 -0.53 -10.37 10.52
N PHE A 63 -1.52 -10.96 9.84
CA PHE A 63 -1.25 -12.09 8.95
C PHE A 63 -0.50 -11.66 7.67
N ALA A 64 -0.66 -10.42 7.22
CA ALA A 64 0.16 -9.85 6.15
C ALA A 64 1.64 -9.77 6.57
N LEU A 65 1.92 -9.31 7.78
CA LEU A 65 3.28 -9.28 8.34
C LEU A 65 3.87 -10.69 8.44
N LEU A 66 3.13 -11.64 8.99
CA LEU A 66 3.57 -13.05 9.11
C LEU A 66 3.85 -13.67 7.74
N ALA A 67 3.00 -13.41 6.75
CA ALA A 67 3.20 -13.86 5.38
C ALA A 67 4.45 -13.22 4.75
N MET A 68 4.68 -11.94 4.94
CA MET A 68 5.89 -11.25 4.43
C MET A 68 7.17 -11.79 5.06
N LEU A 69 7.14 -12.20 6.33
CA LEU A 69 8.30 -12.81 6.99
C LEU A 69 8.59 -14.22 6.48
N SER A 70 7.56 -14.95 6.05
CA SER A 70 7.65 -16.33 5.57
C SER A 70 7.74 -16.48 4.05
N VAL A 71 7.50 -15.41 3.29
CA VAL A 71 7.41 -15.46 1.82
C VAL A 71 8.68 -15.99 1.15
N ASP A 72 9.86 -15.64 1.64
CA ASP A 72 11.13 -16.13 1.10
C ASP A 72 11.25 -17.65 1.21
N THR A 73 10.78 -18.23 2.32
CA THR A 73 10.76 -19.68 2.52
C THR A 73 9.78 -20.36 1.57
N LEU A 74 8.60 -19.74 1.38
CA LEU A 74 7.60 -20.27 0.47
C LEU A 74 8.06 -20.18 -0.98
N CYS A 75 8.68 -19.06 -1.37
CA CYS A 75 9.27 -18.88 -2.71
C CYS A 75 10.38 -19.90 -3.00
N ARG A 76 11.21 -20.24 -2.00
CA ARG A 76 12.24 -21.29 -2.18
C ARG A 76 11.65 -22.68 -2.32
N ARG A 77 10.56 -23.01 -1.60
CA ARG A 77 9.92 -24.35 -1.63
C ARG A 77 9.03 -24.57 -2.85
N LEU A 78 8.19 -23.62 -3.16
CA LEU A 78 7.16 -23.75 -4.22
C LEU A 78 7.54 -23.05 -5.52
N GLY A 79 8.48 -22.09 -5.49
CA GLY A 79 8.77 -21.19 -6.59
C GLY A 79 7.82 -20.00 -6.63
N LEU A 80 8.26 -18.93 -7.35
CA LEU A 80 7.58 -17.63 -7.36
C LEU A 80 6.15 -17.72 -7.94
N ARG A 81 5.96 -18.46 -9.02
CA ARG A 81 4.65 -18.66 -9.68
C ARG A 81 3.62 -19.22 -8.72
N TYR A 82 3.95 -20.33 -8.05
CA TYR A 82 3.01 -21.00 -7.16
C TYR A 82 2.79 -20.18 -5.88
N THR A 83 3.81 -19.52 -5.34
CA THR A 83 3.66 -18.62 -4.18
C THR A 83 2.65 -17.49 -4.49
N MET A 84 2.77 -16.84 -5.65
CA MET A 84 1.81 -15.80 -6.06
C MET A 84 0.41 -16.39 -6.26
N THR A 85 0.30 -17.57 -6.87
CA THR A 85 -1.00 -18.25 -7.08
C THR A 85 -1.66 -18.60 -5.75
N VAL A 86 -0.90 -19.09 -4.76
CA VAL A 86 -1.40 -19.35 -3.40
C VAL A 86 -1.91 -18.05 -2.75
N GLY A 87 -1.16 -16.96 -2.87
CA GLY A 87 -1.62 -15.65 -2.38
C GLY A 87 -2.95 -15.23 -3.03
N MET A 88 -3.08 -15.38 -4.35
CA MET A 88 -4.29 -15.07 -5.08
C MET A 88 -5.48 -15.99 -4.69
N ALA A 89 -5.22 -17.27 -4.50
CA ALA A 89 -6.24 -18.23 -4.02
C ALA A 89 -6.70 -17.90 -2.58
N CYS A 90 -5.77 -17.47 -1.71
CA CYS A 90 -6.11 -16.97 -0.37
C CYS A 90 -7.03 -15.74 -0.45
N PHE A 91 -6.83 -14.84 -1.43
CA PHE A 91 -7.74 -13.70 -1.65
C PHE A 91 -9.15 -14.18 -2.00
N ALA A 92 -9.29 -15.04 -3.00
CA ALA A 92 -10.59 -15.55 -3.41
C ALA A 92 -11.31 -16.30 -2.26
N ALA A 93 -10.58 -17.15 -1.52
CA ALA A 93 -11.09 -17.84 -0.36
C ALA A 93 -11.49 -16.89 0.78
N SER A 94 -10.72 -15.82 1.00
CA SER A 94 -11.03 -14.78 1.99
C SER A 94 -12.38 -14.12 1.69
N TYR A 95 -12.61 -13.68 0.46
CA TYR A 95 -13.86 -13.01 0.08
C TYR A 95 -15.06 -13.97 0.06
N ALA A 96 -14.86 -15.22 -0.34
CA ALA A 96 -15.88 -16.25 -0.20
C ALA A 96 -16.26 -16.48 1.28
N LEU A 97 -15.25 -16.51 2.17
CA LEU A 97 -15.46 -16.67 3.60
C LEU A 97 -16.11 -15.43 4.23
N PHE A 98 -15.75 -14.20 3.80
CA PHE A 98 -16.44 -12.97 4.20
C PHE A 98 -17.92 -13.01 3.82
N GLY A 99 -18.26 -13.49 2.61
CA GLY A 99 -19.65 -13.64 2.16
C GLY A 99 -20.45 -14.67 2.95
N ALA A 100 -19.81 -15.75 3.43
CA ALA A 100 -20.41 -16.79 4.26
C ALA A 100 -20.44 -16.45 5.76
N ALA A 101 -19.62 -15.48 6.20
CA ALA A 101 -19.42 -15.16 7.61
C ALA A 101 -20.70 -14.58 8.25
N ARG A 102 -20.98 -15.01 9.47
CA ARG A 102 -22.08 -14.51 10.31
C ARG A 102 -21.62 -14.06 11.70
N THR A 103 -20.42 -14.46 12.10
CA THR A 103 -19.87 -14.19 13.43
C THR A 103 -18.52 -13.51 13.33
N PHE A 104 -18.16 -12.74 14.34
CA PHE A 104 -16.90 -12.01 14.39
C PHE A 104 -15.65 -12.91 14.21
N PRO A 105 -15.53 -14.10 14.85
CA PRO A 105 -14.36 -14.96 14.64
C PRO A 105 -14.18 -15.41 13.18
N VAL A 106 -15.28 -15.66 12.45
CA VAL A 106 -15.23 -16.05 11.04
C VAL A 106 -14.77 -14.87 10.17
N TYR A 107 -15.19 -13.64 10.50
CA TYR A 107 -14.66 -12.43 9.86
C TYR A 107 -13.16 -12.27 10.11
N CYS A 108 -12.68 -12.56 11.32
CA CYS A 108 -11.24 -12.55 11.63
C CYS A 108 -10.48 -13.64 10.84
N ALA A 109 -11.04 -14.84 10.68
CA ALA A 109 -10.44 -15.90 9.87
C ALA A 109 -10.36 -15.50 8.38
N ALA A 110 -11.41 -14.88 7.85
CA ALA A 110 -11.42 -14.34 6.49
C ALA A 110 -10.36 -13.23 6.33
N ALA A 111 -10.24 -12.33 7.32
CA ALA A 111 -9.24 -11.29 7.33
C ALA A 111 -7.81 -11.84 7.40
N ALA A 112 -7.59 -12.93 8.14
CA ALA A 112 -6.30 -13.63 8.17
C ALA A 112 -5.91 -14.15 6.78
N LEU A 113 -6.85 -14.80 6.06
CA LEU A 113 -6.62 -15.23 4.68
C LEU A 113 -6.31 -14.05 3.74
N SER A 114 -7.02 -12.91 3.89
CA SER A 114 -6.72 -11.69 3.14
C SER A 114 -5.32 -11.15 3.44
N GLY A 115 -4.86 -11.26 4.69
CA GLY A 115 -3.49 -10.91 5.08
C GLY A 115 -2.45 -11.82 4.43
N LEU A 116 -2.65 -13.13 4.44
CA LEU A 116 -1.80 -14.09 3.73
C LEU A 116 -1.75 -13.80 2.22
N ALA A 117 -2.89 -13.46 1.63
CA ALA A 117 -2.97 -13.05 0.23
C ALA A 117 -2.05 -11.87 -0.07
N TYR A 118 -2.08 -10.83 0.77
CA TYR A 118 -1.24 -9.65 0.62
C TYR A 118 0.27 -9.98 0.67
N GLY A 119 0.70 -10.82 1.60
CA GLY A 119 2.12 -11.18 1.75
C GLY A 119 2.62 -12.07 0.62
N TYR A 120 1.86 -13.08 0.23
CA TYR A 120 2.28 -14.07 -0.77
C TYR A 120 2.02 -13.64 -2.22
N GLY A 121 0.99 -12.82 -2.46
CA GLY A 121 0.67 -12.27 -3.80
C GLY A 121 1.20 -10.86 -4.06
N GLY A 122 1.82 -10.21 -3.06
CA GLY A 122 2.19 -8.79 -3.08
C GLY A 122 3.53 -8.48 -3.72
N MET A 123 4.12 -7.36 -3.27
CA MET A 123 5.31 -6.74 -3.89
C MET A 123 6.56 -7.63 -3.86
N ILE A 124 6.77 -8.45 -2.82
CA ILE A 124 8.03 -9.21 -2.68
C ILE A 124 8.19 -10.23 -3.80
N PRO A 125 7.28 -11.23 -3.98
CA PRO A 125 7.43 -12.20 -5.05
C PRO A 125 7.35 -11.56 -6.45
N LEU A 126 6.53 -10.52 -6.62
CA LEU A 126 6.43 -9.75 -7.85
C LEU A 126 7.78 -9.14 -8.26
N THR A 127 8.46 -8.48 -7.33
CA THR A 127 9.76 -7.85 -7.59
C THR A 127 10.79 -8.88 -8.04
N LEU A 128 10.77 -10.07 -7.44
CA LEU A 128 11.64 -11.18 -7.83
C LEU A 128 11.32 -11.71 -9.23
N VAL A 129 10.03 -11.88 -9.58
CA VAL A 129 9.61 -12.29 -10.92
C VAL A 129 10.08 -11.28 -11.98
N ILE A 130 9.81 -9.98 -11.76
CA ILE A 130 10.23 -8.95 -12.71
C ILE A 130 11.74 -8.88 -12.83
N SER A 131 12.48 -9.07 -11.74
CA SER A 131 13.94 -9.12 -11.75
C SER A 131 14.49 -10.26 -12.60
N ASN A 132 13.82 -11.41 -12.63
CA ASN A 132 14.21 -12.56 -13.44
C ASN A 132 13.92 -12.36 -14.93
N TRP A 133 12.89 -11.56 -15.27
CA TRP A 133 12.40 -11.40 -16.64
C TRP A 133 12.96 -10.18 -17.37
N PHE A 134 13.46 -9.17 -16.65
CA PHE A 134 13.92 -7.90 -17.21
C PHE A 134 15.35 -7.58 -16.78
N ASP A 135 16.29 -7.63 -17.70
CA ASP A 135 17.65 -7.11 -17.52
C ASP A 135 17.70 -5.59 -17.74
N SER A 136 16.96 -5.12 -18.76
CA SER A 136 16.77 -3.70 -19.06
C SER A 136 15.33 -3.28 -18.78
N ARG A 137 15.08 -1.96 -18.53
CA ARG A 137 13.75 -1.39 -18.26
C ARG A 137 13.03 -1.99 -17.04
N ARG A 138 13.79 -2.59 -16.11
CA ARG A 138 13.24 -3.19 -14.87
C ARG A 138 12.42 -2.21 -14.06
N GLY A 139 12.88 -0.94 -13.93
CA GLY A 139 12.15 0.12 -13.22
C GLY A 139 10.80 0.42 -13.86
N LEU A 140 10.74 0.49 -15.20
CA LEU A 140 9.48 0.67 -15.93
C LEU A 140 8.52 -0.50 -15.70
N ALA A 141 9.02 -1.74 -15.78
CA ALA A 141 8.21 -2.93 -15.55
C ALA A 141 7.66 -2.99 -14.12
N LEU A 142 8.49 -2.67 -13.11
CA LEU A 142 8.05 -2.56 -11.71
C LEU A 142 7.01 -1.46 -11.52
N GLY A 143 7.20 -0.30 -12.14
CA GLY A 143 6.26 0.81 -12.08
C GLY A 143 4.90 0.46 -12.70
N LEU A 144 4.90 -0.17 -13.89
CA LEU A 144 3.67 -0.63 -14.55
C LEU A 144 2.95 -1.71 -13.73
N ALA A 145 3.69 -2.65 -13.17
CA ALA A 145 3.10 -3.67 -12.31
C ALA A 145 2.50 -3.06 -11.04
N ALA A 146 3.19 -2.11 -10.41
CA ALA A 146 2.71 -1.41 -9.21
C ALA A 146 1.47 -0.54 -9.49
N ALA A 147 1.36 0.06 -10.68
CA ALA A 147 0.20 0.84 -11.10
C ALA A 147 -1.09 0.01 -11.11
N GLY A 148 -0.97 -1.34 -11.29
CA GLY A 148 -2.11 -2.26 -11.20
C GLY A 148 -2.90 -2.12 -9.90
N SER A 149 -2.26 -1.82 -8.77
CA SER A 149 -2.96 -1.65 -7.49
C SER A 149 -3.79 -0.37 -7.39
N GLY A 150 -3.51 0.64 -8.21
CA GLY A 150 -4.23 1.92 -8.21
C GLY A 150 -5.58 1.85 -8.92
N LEU A 151 -5.67 1.05 -9.98
CA LEU A 151 -6.87 0.97 -10.81
C LEU A 151 -8.13 0.54 -10.03
N PRO A 152 -8.10 -0.52 -9.18
CA PRO A 152 -9.25 -0.86 -8.35
C PRO A 152 -9.64 0.26 -7.38
N THR A 153 -8.65 0.94 -6.80
CA THR A 153 -8.90 2.05 -5.85
C THR A 153 -9.71 3.18 -6.50
N ILE A 154 -9.55 3.38 -7.80
CA ILE A 154 -10.27 4.41 -8.56
C ILE A 154 -11.66 3.92 -8.99
N LEU A 155 -11.77 2.70 -9.50
CA LEU A 155 -12.99 2.22 -10.19
C LEU A 155 -13.98 1.51 -9.26
N PHE A 156 -13.46 0.73 -8.30
CA PHE A 156 -14.29 -0.19 -7.52
C PHE A 156 -15.10 0.44 -6.39
N PRO A 157 -14.69 1.50 -5.68
CA PRO A 157 -15.47 2.05 -4.58
C PRO A 157 -16.92 2.38 -4.94
N PRO A 158 -17.24 3.18 -5.98
CA PRO A 158 -18.62 3.45 -6.35
C PRO A 158 -19.32 2.21 -6.91
N LEU A 159 -18.62 1.35 -7.66
CA LEU A 159 -19.17 0.12 -8.21
C LEU A 159 -19.62 -0.84 -7.10
N VAL A 160 -18.74 -1.12 -6.13
CA VAL A 160 -19.04 -1.98 -4.98
C VAL A 160 -20.19 -1.40 -4.15
N THR A 161 -20.17 -0.10 -3.89
CA THR A 161 -21.25 0.57 -3.16
C THR A 161 -22.61 0.40 -3.86
N GLN A 162 -22.65 0.55 -5.19
CA GLN A 162 -23.88 0.32 -5.97
C GLN A 162 -24.32 -1.16 -5.91
N VAL A 163 -23.39 -2.10 -6.06
CA VAL A 163 -23.70 -3.53 -5.94
C VAL A 163 -24.28 -3.84 -4.56
N ILE A 164 -23.70 -3.28 -3.48
CA ILE A 164 -24.20 -3.48 -2.11
C ILE A 164 -25.61 -2.90 -1.95
N LYS A 165 -25.86 -1.69 -2.49
CA LYS A 165 -27.20 -1.05 -2.40
C LYS A 165 -28.27 -1.81 -3.18
N LEU A 166 -27.95 -2.36 -4.35
CA LEU A 166 -28.91 -3.01 -5.23
C LEU A 166 -29.12 -4.50 -4.89
N TRP A 167 -28.05 -5.22 -4.56
CA TRP A 167 -28.06 -6.69 -4.43
C TRP A 167 -27.55 -7.19 -3.07
N GLY A 168 -27.17 -6.28 -2.17
CA GLY A 168 -26.74 -6.57 -0.81
C GLY A 168 -25.28 -6.94 -0.67
N LEU A 169 -24.80 -6.85 0.58
CA LEU A 169 -23.41 -7.06 0.98
C LEU A 169 -22.84 -8.42 0.55
N LYS A 170 -23.62 -9.49 0.76
CA LYS A 170 -23.20 -10.87 0.42
C LYS A 170 -22.91 -11.04 -1.07
N THR A 171 -23.77 -10.49 -1.92
CA THR A 171 -23.60 -10.55 -3.39
C THR A 171 -22.34 -9.84 -3.83
N ALA A 172 -22.03 -8.68 -3.26
CA ALA A 172 -20.80 -7.97 -3.55
C ALA A 172 -19.55 -8.77 -3.14
N LEU A 173 -19.56 -9.36 -1.94
CA LEU A 173 -18.44 -10.18 -1.44
C LEU A 173 -18.22 -11.44 -2.27
N TYR A 174 -19.28 -12.16 -2.64
CA TYR A 174 -19.17 -13.32 -3.53
C TYR A 174 -18.75 -12.90 -4.97
N GLY A 175 -19.23 -11.76 -5.46
CA GLY A 175 -18.79 -11.20 -6.73
C GLY A 175 -17.28 -10.97 -6.79
N GLU A 176 -16.70 -10.40 -5.73
CA GLU A 176 -15.25 -10.25 -5.61
C GLU A 176 -14.52 -11.61 -5.44
N ALA A 177 -15.12 -12.58 -4.75
CA ALA A 177 -14.55 -13.92 -4.66
C ALA A 177 -14.46 -14.59 -6.04
N VAL A 178 -15.51 -14.52 -6.86
CA VAL A 178 -15.52 -15.03 -8.24
C VAL A 178 -14.50 -14.29 -9.10
N LEU A 179 -14.46 -12.97 -9.03
CA LEU A 179 -13.43 -12.17 -9.71
C LEU A 179 -12.03 -12.60 -9.27
N GLY A 180 -11.84 -12.85 -7.96
CA GLY A 180 -10.58 -13.34 -7.41
C GLY A 180 -10.18 -14.70 -7.98
N VAL A 181 -11.10 -15.63 -8.18
CA VAL A 181 -10.82 -16.92 -8.86
C VAL A 181 -10.38 -16.69 -10.30
N LEU A 182 -11.09 -15.88 -11.06
CA LEU A 182 -10.75 -15.57 -12.46
C LEU A 182 -9.36 -14.91 -12.57
N LEU A 183 -9.06 -13.95 -11.69
CA LEU A 183 -7.76 -13.30 -11.64
C LEU A 183 -6.66 -14.27 -11.20
N THR A 184 -6.95 -15.21 -10.29
CA THR A 184 -6.00 -16.27 -9.90
C THR A 184 -5.62 -17.13 -11.09
N LEU A 185 -6.59 -17.55 -11.90
CA LEU A 185 -6.34 -18.29 -13.14
C LEU A 185 -5.51 -17.46 -14.13
N GLY A 186 -5.85 -16.17 -14.30
CA GLY A 186 -5.08 -15.26 -15.15
C GLY A 186 -3.62 -15.14 -14.72
N VAL A 187 -3.37 -14.92 -13.42
CA VAL A 187 -2.00 -14.86 -12.88
C VAL A 187 -1.26 -16.19 -13.06
N PHE A 188 -1.92 -17.30 -12.75
CA PHE A 188 -1.35 -18.64 -12.95
C PHE A 188 -0.95 -18.91 -14.41
N LEU A 189 -1.73 -18.48 -15.38
CA LEU A 189 -1.46 -18.66 -16.81
C LEU A 189 -0.34 -17.74 -17.31
N LEU A 190 -0.34 -16.48 -16.86
CA LEU A 190 0.58 -15.45 -17.36
C LEU A 190 1.96 -15.51 -16.67
N VAL A 191 2.00 -15.69 -15.35
CA VAL A 191 3.25 -15.65 -14.58
C VAL A 191 4.06 -16.93 -14.75
N ARG A 192 5.36 -16.76 -14.98
CA ARG A 192 6.38 -17.80 -14.93
C ARG A 192 7.54 -17.31 -14.09
N SER A 193 8.12 -18.17 -13.28
CA SER A 193 9.19 -17.78 -12.35
C SER A 193 10.46 -17.31 -13.07
N HIS A 194 10.81 -17.96 -14.17
CA HIS A 194 12.03 -17.69 -14.95
C HIS A 194 11.75 -17.76 -16.45
N PRO A 195 12.44 -16.95 -17.28
CA PRO A 195 12.35 -17.03 -18.75
C PRO A 195 12.76 -18.37 -19.31
N SER A 196 13.77 -19.02 -18.70
CA SER A 196 14.27 -20.35 -19.09
C SER A 196 13.20 -21.44 -19.08
N GLN A 197 12.15 -21.32 -18.25
CA GLN A 197 11.01 -22.25 -18.21
C GLN A 197 10.22 -22.31 -19.53
N VAL A 198 10.42 -21.32 -20.37
CA VAL A 198 9.74 -21.19 -21.68
C VAL A 198 10.73 -21.03 -22.83
N GLY A 199 12.01 -21.37 -22.59
CA GLY A 199 13.05 -21.33 -23.62
C GLY A 199 13.44 -19.91 -24.06
N LEU A 200 13.20 -18.88 -23.22
CA LEU A 200 13.51 -17.49 -23.53
C LEU A 200 14.66 -16.98 -22.66
N ALA A 201 15.39 -15.99 -23.19
CA ALA A 201 16.31 -15.16 -22.40
C ALA A 201 15.54 -14.01 -21.72
N PRO A 202 16.09 -13.42 -20.65
CA PRO A 202 15.54 -12.18 -20.08
C PRO A 202 15.41 -11.08 -21.13
N HIS A 203 14.43 -10.20 -20.96
CA HIS A 203 14.19 -9.10 -21.90
C HIS A 203 15.31 -8.06 -21.81
N SER A 204 16.23 -8.12 -22.76
CA SER A 204 17.27 -7.12 -23.01
C SER A 204 16.78 -6.22 -24.15
N GLY A 205 16.20 -5.07 -23.83
CA GLY A 205 15.93 -4.03 -24.83
C GLY A 205 17.26 -3.45 -25.32
N THR A 206 17.28 -2.96 -26.59
CA THR A 206 18.39 -2.15 -27.13
C THR A 206 18.87 -1.21 -26.05
N LYS A 207 20.20 -1.21 -25.78
CA LYS A 207 20.88 -0.47 -24.72
C LYS A 207 20.30 0.97 -24.54
N ALA A 208 19.21 1.09 -23.80
CA ALA A 208 18.96 2.31 -23.08
C ALA A 208 19.94 2.27 -21.89
N ALA A 209 20.66 3.33 -21.67
CA ALA A 209 21.55 3.51 -20.54
C ALA A 209 20.91 2.93 -19.28
N PRO A 210 21.68 2.27 -18.39
CA PRO A 210 21.13 1.74 -17.17
C PRO A 210 20.24 2.82 -16.58
N ALA A 211 18.92 2.53 -16.50
CA ALA A 211 18.04 3.38 -15.73
C ALA A 211 18.74 3.53 -14.40
N ALA A 212 19.16 4.74 -14.11
CA ALA A 212 19.88 5.03 -12.90
C ALA A 212 19.05 4.38 -11.79
N GLN A 213 19.56 3.28 -11.22
CA GLN A 213 19.25 3.00 -9.83
C GLN A 213 19.35 4.38 -9.19
N PRO A 214 18.36 4.85 -8.41
CA PRO A 214 18.55 6.10 -7.71
C PRO A 214 19.99 6.01 -7.22
N GLN A 215 20.87 6.79 -7.81
CA GLN A 215 22.26 6.81 -7.38
C GLN A 215 22.10 7.20 -5.93
N ALA A 216 22.17 6.21 -5.06
CA ALA A 216 22.42 6.45 -3.67
C ALA A 216 23.68 7.30 -3.74
N VAL A 217 23.48 8.62 -3.66
CA VAL A 217 24.57 9.55 -3.47
C VAL A 217 25.38 8.89 -2.39
N ARG A 218 26.61 8.46 -2.72
CA ARG A 218 27.51 7.79 -1.80
C ARG A 218 27.82 8.76 -0.67
N LEU A 219 26.85 8.93 0.22
CA LEU A 219 27.08 9.58 1.48
C LEU A 219 27.67 8.50 2.36
N SER A 220 28.99 8.58 2.49
CA SER A 220 29.62 7.95 3.63
C SER A 220 28.91 8.50 4.86
N PRO A 221 28.36 7.67 5.76
CA PRO A 221 27.64 8.14 6.94
C PRO A 221 28.60 8.66 8.01
N ALA A 222 29.66 9.34 7.59
CA ALA A 222 30.60 9.99 8.48
C ALA A 222 29.86 11.08 9.26
N GLY A 223 29.49 10.75 10.50
CA GLY A 223 28.84 11.67 11.43
C GLY A 223 27.43 11.26 11.92
N LEU A 224 26.82 10.21 11.38
CA LEU A 224 25.56 9.71 11.92
C LEU A 224 25.82 8.83 13.14
N ARG A 225 25.33 9.28 14.30
CA ARG A 225 25.29 8.47 15.52
C ARG A 225 24.15 7.46 15.42
N PRO A 226 24.23 6.29 16.10
CA PRO A 226 23.15 5.31 16.14
C PRO A 226 21.77 5.89 16.51
N ILE A 227 21.76 6.97 17.31
CA ILE A 227 20.54 7.67 17.71
C ILE A 227 19.73 8.22 16.54
N HIS A 228 20.37 8.67 15.47
CA HIS A 228 19.67 9.21 14.28
C HIS A 228 18.97 8.10 13.50
N TRP A 229 19.59 6.91 13.45
CA TRP A 229 18.97 5.74 12.85
C TRP A 229 17.74 5.30 13.66
N TRP A 230 17.85 5.24 14.99
CA TRP A 230 16.73 4.91 15.87
C TRP A 230 15.62 5.98 15.82
N ALA A 231 15.96 7.25 15.69
CA ALA A 231 14.98 8.31 15.51
C ALA A 231 14.19 8.15 14.20
N ALA A 232 14.86 7.77 13.10
CA ALA A 232 14.20 7.46 11.83
C ALA A 232 13.32 6.20 11.93
N ALA A 233 13.78 5.16 12.63
CA ALA A 233 12.99 3.95 12.89
C ALA A 233 11.74 4.25 13.75
N ALA A 234 11.89 5.09 14.79
CA ALA A 234 10.76 5.56 15.61
C ALA A 234 9.77 6.39 14.77
N ALA A 235 10.27 7.27 13.89
CA ALA A 235 9.41 7.99 12.96
C ALA A 235 8.69 7.04 11.99
N ALA A 236 9.35 6.00 11.48
CA ALA A 236 8.73 4.97 10.65
C ALA A 236 7.61 4.23 11.39
N PHE A 237 7.80 3.91 12.68
CA PHE A 237 6.74 3.34 13.53
C PHE A 237 5.56 4.30 13.67
N LEU A 238 5.81 5.58 13.98
CA LEU A 238 4.77 6.58 14.19
C LEU A 238 3.93 6.85 12.94
N ILE A 239 4.52 6.87 11.75
CA ILE A 239 3.77 7.05 10.50
C ILE A 239 2.93 5.83 10.11
N GLY A 240 3.18 4.67 10.74
CA GLY A 240 2.37 3.48 10.55
C GLY A 240 0.91 3.67 10.95
N ALA A 241 0.64 4.45 12.00
CA ALA A 241 -0.71 4.73 12.49
C ALA A 241 -1.58 5.52 11.50
N PRO A 242 -1.17 6.71 11.05
CA PRO A 242 -1.97 7.49 10.10
C PRO A 242 -2.07 6.81 8.73
N SER A 243 -1.01 6.16 8.27
CA SER A 243 -1.00 5.55 6.93
C SER A 243 -1.65 4.17 6.87
N GLY A 244 -1.75 3.45 7.97
CA GLY A 244 -2.44 2.17 8.09
C GLY A 244 -3.89 2.35 8.54
N PRO A 245 -4.16 2.32 9.87
CA PRO A 245 -5.53 2.45 10.38
C PRO A 245 -6.16 3.80 10.06
N GLY A 246 -5.41 4.91 10.03
CA GLY A 246 -5.94 6.22 9.63
C GLY A 246 -6.52 6.20 8.22
N PHE A 247 -5.79 5.64 7.26
CA PHE A 247 -6.28 5.46 5.90
C PHE A 247 -7.44 4.47 5.82
N SER A 248 -7.33 3.30 6.44
CA SER A 248 -8.33 2.24 6.32
C SER A 248 -9.68 2.60 6.96
N HIS A 249 -9.71 3.55 7.89
CA HIS A 249 -10.94 3.99 8.55
C HIS A 249 -11.53 5.29 8.00
N LEU A 250 -10.98 5.88 6.93
CA LEU A 250 -11.55 7.07 6.29
C LEU A 250 -13.01 6.86 5.89
N THR A 251 -13.34 5.73 5.27
CA THR A 251 -14.72 5.41 4.88
C THR A 251 -15.66 5.40 6.09
N VAL A 252 -15.24 4.75 7.19
CA VAL A 252 -16.06 4.66 8.41
C VAL A 252 -16.18 6.03 9.08
N LEU A 253 -15.12 6.83 9.10
CA LEU A 253 -15.16 8.22 9.62
C LEU A 253 -16.25 9.04 8.91
N TYR A 254 -16.21 9.07 7.57
CA TYR A 254 -17.18 9.87 6.80
C TYR A 254 -18.61 9.34 6.92
N THR A 255 -18.79 8.00 6.86
CA THR A 255 -20.13 7.41 7.00
C THR A 255 -20.71 7.61 8.40
N SER A 256 -19.91 7.54 9.46
CA SER A 256 -20.35 7.80 10.84
C SER A 256 -20.75 9.27 11.07
N CYS A 257 -20.21 10.20 10.28
CA CYS A 257 -20.60 11.62 10.30
C CYS A 257 -21.79 11.95 9.38
N GLY A 258 -22.49 10.93 8.86
CA GLY A 258 -23.72 11.10 8.09
C GLY A 258 -23.54 11.43 6.59
N TYR A 259 -22.33 11.33 6.05
CA TYR A 259 -22.14 11.47 4.60
C TYR A 259 -22.74 10.29 3.84
N ASP A 260 -23.39 10.57 2.69
CA ASP A 260 -23.94 9.50 1.85
C ASP A 260 -22.85 8.51 1.41
N SER A 261 -23.18 7.22 1.47
CA SER A 261 -22.23 6.14 1.16
C SER A 261 -21.70 6.19 -0.28
N LEU A 262 -22.48 6.69 -1.24
CA LEU A 262 -22.04 6.84 -2.62
C LEU A 262 -21.06 8.03 -2.74
N LEU A 263 -21.33 9.14 -2.06
CA LEU A 263 -20.38 10.26 -1.98
C LEU A 263 -19.06 9.82 -1.35
N VAL A 264 -19.10 9.06 -0.27
CA VAL A 264 -17.90 8.51 0.37
C VAL A 264 -17.14 7.60 -0.58
N ALA A 265 -17.84 6.76 -1.35
CA ALA A 265 -17.21 5.92 -2.37
C ALA A 265 -16.52 6.75 -3.46
N PHE A 266 -17.13 7.84 -3.93
CA PHE A 266 -16.49 8.76 -4.86
C PHE A 266 -15.29 9.49 -4.26
N LEU A 267 -15.34 9.88 -2.98
CA LEU A 267 -14.20 10.45 -2.26
C LEU A 267 -13.03 9.46 -2.20
N MET A 268 -13.29 8.17 -1.99
CA MET A 268 -12.24 7.14 -1.98
C MET A 268 -11.68 6.88 -3.38
N SER A 269 -12.50 6.95 -4.43
CA SER A 269 -12.03 6.90 -5.82
C SER A 269 -11.14 8.09 -6.17
N TYR A 270 -11.56 9.28 -5.79
CA TYR A 270 -10.80 10.53 -5.95
C TYR A 270 -9.47 10.46 -5.20
N LEU A 271 -9.47 9.95 -3.96
CA LEU A 271 -8.26 9.69 -3.19
C LEU A 271 -7.28 8.82 -3.98
N GLY A 272 -7.76 7.76 -4.63
CA GLY A 272 -6.93 6.88 -5.45
C GLY A 272 -6.22 7.61 -6.59
N VAL A 273 -6.91 8.52 -7.28
CA VAL A 273 -6.34 9.35 -8.36
C VAL A 273 -5.25 10.27 -7.82
N VAL A 274 -5.56 11.00 -6.74
CA VAL A 274 -4.61 11.94 -6.11
C VAL A 274 -3.40 11.20 -5.56
N LEU A 275 -3.59 10.05 -4.92
CA LEU A 275 -2.52 9.21 -4.40
C LEU A 275 -1.53 8.75 -5.48
N MET A 276 -2.04 8.38 -6.67
CA MET A 276 -1.20 7.99 -7.79
C MET A 276 -0.33 9.17 -8.27
N ALA A 277 -0.92 10.35 -8.42
CA ALA A 277 -0.19 11.57 -8.76
C ALA A 277 0.81 11.97 -7.67
N ALA A 278 0.43 11.86 -6.39
CA ALA A 278 1.26 12.22 -5.25
C ALA A 278 2.57 11.44 -5.19
N LYS A 279 2.55 10.13 -5.51
CA LYS A 279 3.77 9.30 -5.54
C LYS A 279 4.79 9.80 -6.58
N VAL A 280 4.30 10.21 -7.74
CA VAL A 280 5.16 10.77 -8.81
C VAL A 280 5.69 12.14 -8.40
N LEU A 281 4.82 12.99 -7.86
CA LEU A 281 5.20 14.32 -7.38
C LEU A 281 6.25 14.26 -6.27
N TYR A 282 6.10 13.35 -5.31
CA TYR A 282 7.09 13.19 -4.24
C TYR A 282 8.47 12.81 -4.77
N GLY A 283 8.53 11.86 -5.72
CA GLY A 283 9.79 11.50 -6.38
C GLY A 283 10.46 12.72 -7.02
N GLN A 284 9.73 13.48 -7.83
CA GLN A 284 10.24 14.70 -8.48
C GLN A 284 10.65 15.78 -7.48
N LEU A 285 9.89 15.98 -6.40
CA LEU A 285 10.24 16.93 -5.35
C LEU A 285 11.52 16.52 -4.62
N SER A 286 11.65 15.22 -4.31
CA SER A 286 12.86 14.69 -3.67
C SER A 286 14.10 14.91 -4.54
N ASP A 287 13.99 14.71 -5.86
CA ASP A 287 15.08 14.88 -6.80
C ASP A 287 15.46 16.37 -7.00
N LYS A 288 14.46 17.27 -7.05
CA LYS A 288 14.68 18.70 -7.33
C LYS A 288 15.01 19.54 -6.09
N LEU A 289 14.30 19.31 -4.99
CA LEU A 289 14.39 20.12 -3.77
C LEU A 289 15.17 19.43 -2.64
N GLY A 290 15.56 18.18 -2.86
CA GLY A 290 16.22 17.33 -1.88
C GLY A 290 15.25 16.67 -0.90
N SER A 291 15.68 15.52 -0.34
CA SER A 291 14.85 14.66 0.52
C SER A 291 14.31 15.39 1.75
N ARG A 292 15.08 16.32 2.34
CA ARG A 292 14.66 17.08 3.53
C ARG A 292 13.42 17.94 3.27
N THR A 293 13.44 18.74 2.19
CA THR A 293 12.33 19.62 1.83
C THR A 293 11.10 18.80 1.38
N ALA A 294 11.34 17.76 0.57
CA ALA A 294 10.26 16.86 0.14
C ALA A 294 9.57 16.19 1.35
N ASN A 295 10.33 15.70 2.32
CA ASN A 295 9.79 15.12 3.56
C ASN A 295 8.98 16.15 4.34
N PHE A 296 9.50 17.38 4.52
CA PHE A 296 8.78 18.44 5.23
C PHE A 296 7.42 18.71 4.59
N LEU A 297 7.37 18.86 3.27
CA LEU A 297 6.14 19.15 2.54
C LEU A 297 5.13 18.01 2.69
N VAL A 298 5.55 16.75 2.54
CA VAL A 298 4.67 15.58 2.65
C VAL A 298 4.10 15.45 4.07
N PHE A 299 4.92 15.65 5.11
CA PHE A 299 4.44 15.65 6.48
C PHE A 299 3.46 16.78 6.76
N ALA A 300 3.77 18.01 6.30
CA ALA A 300 2.91 19.18 6.51
C ALA A 300 1.54 18.99 5.84
N VAL A 301 1.54 18.50 4.60
CA VAL A 301 0.30 18.27 3.84
C VAL A 301 -0.52 17.15 4.48
N MET A 302 0.10 16.03 4.87
CA MET A 302 -0.60 14.92 5.52
C MET A 302 -1.16 15.33 6.89
N LEU A 303 -0.39 16.08 7.68
CA LEU A 303 -0.83 16.62 8.97
C LEU A 303 -2.05 17.52 8.80
N ALA A 304 -2.02 18.45 7.84
CA ALA A 304 -3.16 19.29 7.51
C ALA A 304 -4.38 18.45 7.10
N GLY A 305 -4.18 17.42 6.27
CA GLY A 305 -5.25 16.49 5.88
C GLY A 305 -5.90 15.80 7.08
N PHE A 306 -5.12 15.28 8.02
CA PHE A 306 -5.66 14.63 9.23
C PHE A 306 -6.34 15.62 10.18
N LEU A 307 -5.84 16.86 10.30
CA LEU A 307 -6.52 17.92 11.06
C LEU A 307 -7.86 18.31 10.40
N LEU A 308 -7.92 18.37 9.07
CA LEU A 308 -9.19 18.57 8.37
C LEU A 308 -10.15 17.38 8.50
N CYS A 309 -9.64 16.15 8.57
CA CYS A 309 -10.47 14.99 8.89
C CYS A 309 -11.14 15.11 10.29
N ALA A 310 -10.51 15.78 11.25
CA ALA A 310 -11.12 16.07 12.54
C ALA A 310 -12.31 17.03 12.46
N LEU A 311 -12.44 17.80 11.38
CA LEU A 311 -13.56 18.71 11.11
C LEU A 311 -14.70 18.04 10.33
N THR A 312 -14.62 16.75 10.03
CA THR A 312 -15.65 15.99 9.30
C THR A 312 -17.07 16.14 9.88
N PRO A 313 -17.29 16.21 11.23
CA PRO A 313 -18.63 16.37 11.80
C PRO A 313 -19.37 17.65 11.36
N PHE A 314 -18.68 18.66 10.82
CA PHE A 314 -19.33 19.87 10.29
C PHE A 314 -20.13 19.64 9.00
N GLY A 315 -20.04 18.45 8.38
CA GLY A 315 -20.87 18.05 7.26
C GLY A 315 -20.57 18.75 5.92
N SER A 316 -19.45 19.45 5.78
CA SER A 316 -19.09 20.22 4.59
C SER A 316 -18.44 19.34 3.51
N VAL A 317 -19.09 19.18 2.35
CA VAL A 317 -18.55 18.41 1.22
C VAL A 317 -17.25 19.00 0.66
N PRO A 318 -17.11 20.32 0.44
CA PRO A 318 -15.82 20.90 0.04
C PRO A 318 -14.69 20.63 1.03
N LEU A 319 -14.99 20.65 2.34
CA LEU A 319 -14.03 20.33 3.39
C LEU A 319 -13.59 18.87 3.31
N ALA A 320 -14.53 17.95 3.02
CA ALA A 320 -14.21 16.54 2.82
C ALA A 320 -13.26 16.33 1.62
N PHE A 321 -13.51 16.98 0.49
CA PHE A 321 -12.60 16.94 -0.65
C PHE A 321 -11.23 17.51 -0.32
N ALA A 322 -11.15 18.64 0.40
CA ALA A 322 -9.87 19.22 0.83
C ALA A 322 -9.10 18.26 1.76
N ALA A 323 -9.78 17.69 2.76
CA ALA A 323 -9.18 16.73 3.69
C ALA A 323 -8.63 15.49 2.96
N ILE A 324 -9.41 14.91 2.06
CA ILE A 324 -9.00 13.74 1.25
C ILE A 324 -7.84 14.08 0.32
N THR A 325 -7.87 15.27 -0.33
CA THR A 325 -6.77 15.71 -1.20
C THR A 325 -5.47 15.80 -0.43
N LEU A 326 -5.47 16.50 0.71
CA LEU A 326 -4.26 16.67 1.51
C LEU A 326 -3.78 15.34 2.10
N THR A 327 -4.69 14.50 2.58
CA THR A 327 -4.35 13.15 3.06
C THR A 327 -3.70 12.33 1.95
N ALA A 328 -4.28 12.29 0.75
CA ALA A 328 -3.78 11.54 -0.38
C ALA A 328 -2.41 12.04 -0.86
N LEU A 329 -2.20 13.37 -0.90
CA LEU A 329 -0.90 13.98 -1.23
C LEU A 329 0.18 13.63 -0.21
N GLY A 330 -0.19 13.38 1.05
CA GLY A 330 0.71 12.96 2.11
C GLY A 330 1.06 11.47 2.12
N MET A 331 0.25 10.61 1.50
CA MET A 331 0.39 9.14 1.54
C MET A 331 1.71 8.56 0.98
N PRO A 332 2.48 9.22 0.10
CA PRO A 332 3.82 8.75 -0.29
C PRO A 332 4.74 8.45 0.89
N ILE A 333 4.48 9.05 2.07
CA ILE A 333 5.23 8.84 3.32
C ILE A 333 5.32 7.36 3.73
N SER A 334 4.30 6.57 3.43
CA SER A 334 4.22 5.14 3.81
C SER A 334 4.91 4.19 2.83
N SER A 335 5.29 4.65 1.65
CA SER A 335 5.81 3.79 0.59
C SER A 335 7.16 4.28 0.04
N VAL A 336 7.17 5.42 -0.62
CA VAL A 336 8.37 5.93 -1.29
C VAL A 336 9.37 6.49 -0.29
N THR A 337 8.88 7.19 0.72
CA THR A 337 9.71 7.92 1.70
C THR A 337 10.59 7.00 2.53
N LEU A 338 10.10 5.82 2.96
CA LEU A 338 10.89 4.86 3.73
C LEU A 338 12.14 4.37 2.97
N SER A 339 12.00 4.16 1.66
CA SER A 339 13.11 3.78 0.79
C SER A 339 14.11 4.92 0.61
N VAL A 340 13.64 6.17 0.53
CA VAL A 340 14.49 7.36 0.47
C VAL A 340 15.27 7.52 1.77
N TRP A 341 14.61 7.42 2.93
CA TRP A 341 15.31 7.49 4.23
C TRP A 341 16.37 6.40 4.37
N ALA A 342 16.06 5.18 3.94
CA ALA A 342 17.04 4.12 3.97
C ALA A 342 18.25 4.42 3.08
N GLY A 343 18.04 5.00 1.90
CA GLY A 343 19.12 5.43 1.01
C GLY A 343 19.97 6.55 1.60
N ASP A 344 19.33 7.52 2.25
CA ASP A 344 20.04 8.68 2.84
C ASP A 344 20.78 8.33 4.15
N LEU A 345 20.31 7.30 4.89
CA LEU A 345 20.82 6.95 6.23
C LEU A 345 21.71 5.70 6.25
N SER A 346 21.88 5.02 5.12
CA SER A 346 22.69 3.80 5.05
C SER A 346 23.56 3.75 3.80
N GLY A 347 24.68 3.02 3.87
CA GLY A 347 25.51 2.70 2.72
C GLY A 347 24.87 1.66 1.81
N ALA A 348 25.42 1.47 0.59
CA ALA A 348 24.92 0.52 -0.41
C ALA A 348 24.77 -0.90 0.16
N ASP A 349 25.75 -1.35 0.98
CA ASP A 349 25.77 -2.69 1.56
C ASP A 349 24.70 -2.92 2.65
N THR A 350 24.26 -1.86 3.31
CA THR A 350 23.29 -1.93 4.42
C THR A 350 21.88 -1.44 4.02
N TYR A 351 21.73 -0.93 2.80
CA TYR A 351 20.46 -0.35 2.30
C TYR A 351 19.26 -1.30 2.45
N GLN A 352 19.38 -2.52 1.91
CA GLN A 352 18.28 -3.49 1.96
C GLN A 352 17.87 -3.84 3.40
N ARG A 353 18.88 -3.98 4.28
CA ARG A 353 18.63 -4.24 5.70
C ARG A 353 17.91 -3.08 6.35
N THR A 354 18.28 -1.84 6.05
CA THR A 354 17.66 -0.63 6.60
C THR A 354 16.22 -0.45 6.10
N VAL A 355 15.97 -0.66 4.79
CA VAL A 355 14.60 -0.67 4.25
C VAL A 355 13.73 -1.69 4.98
N LYS A 356 14.24 -2.91 5.17
CA LYS A 356 13.52 -3.97 5.88
C LYS A 356 13.15 -3.54 7.31
N TRP A 357 14.09 -2.95 8.05
CA TRP A 357 13.84 -2.48 9.41
C TRP A 357 12.82 -1.34 9.47
N PHE A 358 12.92 -0.34 8.59
CA PHE A 358 11.98 0.78 8.56
C PHE A 358 10.57 0.32 8.14
N THR A 359 10.47 -0.56 7.16
CA THR A 359 9.18 -1.15 6.76
C THR A 359 8.58 -2.00 7.87
N SER A 360 9.41 -2.77 8.61
CA SER A 360 8.93 -3.54 9.76
C SER A 360 8.45 -2.64 10.90
N ALA A 361 9.18 -1.57 11.20
CA ALA A 361 8.76 -0.58 12.21
C ALA A 361 7.44 0.09 11.82
N TYR A 362 7.29 0.49 10.56
CA TYR A 362 6.06 1.01 10.01
C TYR A 362 4.88 0.04 10.17
N MET A 363 5.07 -1.22 9.81
CA MET A 363 4.03 -2.25 9.94
C MET A 363 3.65 -2.53 11.40
N LEU A 364 4.64 -2.55 12.31
CA LEU A 364 4.38 -2.67 13.74
C LEU A 364 3.57 -1.48 14.26
N GLY A 365 3.90 -0.26 13.83
CA GLY A 365 3.14 0.93 14.18
C GLY A 365 1.69 0.84 13.71
N SER A 366 1.47 0.45 12.46
CA SER A 366 0.14 0.22 11.91
C SER A 366 -0.64 -0.88 12.65
N LEU A 367 0.03 -1.97 13.02
CA LEU A 367 -0.58 -3.10 13.73
C LEU A 367 -1.01 -2.71 15.15
N VAL A 368 -0.11 -2.09 15.92
CA VAL A 368 -0.37 -1.71 17.33
C VAL A 368 -1.48 -0.67 17.42
N THR A 369 -1.54 0.24 16.47
CA THR A 369 -2.55 1.31 16.44
C THR A 369 -3.84 0.93 15.69
N GLY A 370 -3.87 -0.27 15.09
CA GLY A 370 -5.00 -0.77 14.31
C GLY A 370 -6.36 -0.69 15.01
N PRO A 371 -6.48 -1.10 16.29
CA PRO A 371 -7.76 -1.04 17.02
C PRO A 371 -8.19 0.37 17.44
N LEU A 372 -7.27 1.36 17.47
CA LEU A 372 -7.52 2.68 18.07
C LEU A 372 -8.74 3.43 17.46
N PRO A 373 -8.96 3.48 16.14
CA PRO A 373 -10.12 4.18 15.59
C PRO A 373 -11.45 3.62 16.11
N GLY A 374 -11.60 2.30 16.10
CA GLY A 374 -12.82 1.66 16.60
C GLY A 374 -13.00 1.79 18.10
N LEU A 375 -11.93 1.69 18.89
CA LEU A 375 -11.97 1.93 20.33
C LEU A 375 -12.34 3.38 20.67
N SER A 376 -11.86 4.34 19.86
CA SER A 376 -12.25 5.73 19.98
C SER A 376 -13.75 5.91 19.73
N ALA A 377 -14.28 5.30 18.67
CA ALA A 377 -15.68 5.38 18.34
C ALA A 377 -16.58 4.69 19.38
N ASP A 378 -16.18 3.54 19.94
CA ASP A 378 -16.97 2.83 20.94
C ASP A 378 -16.97 3.52 22.32
N ARG A 379 -15.89 4.27 22.69
CA ARG A 379 -15.78 4.91 24.00
C ARG A 379 -16.17 6.39 24.02
N LEU A 380 -16.00 7.08 22.89
CA LEU A 380 -16.14 8.52 22.76
C LEU A 380 -17.19 8.90 21.71
N ASP A 381 -17.95 7.91 21.18
CA ASP A 381 -18.95 8.06 20.11
C ASP A 381 -18.43 8.81 18.88
N SER A 382 -17.10 8.79 18.67
CA SER A 382 -16.47 9.50 17.57
C SER A 382 -15.13 8.88 17.15
N TYR A 383 -14.89 8.87 15.84
CA TYR A 383 -13.57 8.55 15.27
C TYR A 383 -12.58 9.73 15.33
N VAL A 384 -13.06 10.96 15.52
CA VAL A 384 -12.25 12.19 15.50
C VAL A 384 -11.06 12.16 16.49
N PRO A 385 -11.20 11.71 17.76
CA PRO A 385 -10.07 11.65 18.67
C PRO A 385 -8.91 10.78 18.18
N ALA A 386 -9.21 9.67 17.48
CA ALA A 386 -8.17 8.84 16.87
C ALA A 386 -7.43 9.59 15.76
N TYR A 387 -8.13 10.38 14.94
CA TYR A 387 -7.50 11.19 13.88
C TYR A 387 -6.64 12.32 14.45
N LEU A 388 -7.05 12.94 15.56
CA LEU A 388 -6.22 13.92 16.27
C LEU A 388 -4.95 13.27 16.86
N LEU A 389 -5.08 12.06 17.41
CA LEU A 389 -3.92 11.30 17.88
C LEU A 389 -2.97 10.97 16.72
N PHE A 390 -3.50 10.56 15.58
CA PHE A 390 -2.69 10.29 14.38
C PHE A 390 -2.01 11.56 13.84
N ALA A 391 -2.68 12.71 13.91
CA ALA A 391 -2.07 14.01 13.60
C ALA A 391 -0.91 14.34 14.56
N LEU A 392 -1.07 14.08 15.85
CA LEU A 392 0.00 14.24 16.84
C LEU A 392 1.18 13.30 16.55
N MET A 393 0.92 12.04 16.22
CA MET A 393 1.97 11.07 15.83
C MET A 393 2.70 11.50 14.57
N LEU A 394 2.00 12.04 13.57
CA LEU A 394 2.60 12.64 12.37
C LEU A 394 3.49 13.83 12.70
N PHE A 395 3.03 14.71 13.58
CA PHE A 395 3.82 15.87 14.01
C PHE A 395 5.12 15.44 14.69
N ILE A 396 5.05 14.49 15.64
CA ILE A 396 6.24 13.96 16.32
C ILE A 396 7.18 13.31 15.31
N ALA A 397 6.66 12.50 14.37
CA ALA A 397 7.46 11.87 13.34
C ALA A 397 8.14 12.92 12.43
N ALA A 398 7.44 14.00 12.07
CA ALA A 398 7.99 15.10 11.30
C ALA A 398 9.17 15.77 12.01
N VAL A 399 9.03 16.05 13.30
CA VAL A 399 10.09 16.66 14.14
C VAL A 399 11.32 15.73 14.19
N LEU A 400 11.12 14.42 14.41
CA LEU A 400 12.21 13.44 14.44
C LEU A 400 12.95 13.41 13.10
N VAL A 401 12.22 13.29 12.00
CA VAL A 401 12.81 13.22 10.66
C VAL A 401 13.55 14.51 10.31
N GLN A 402 12.94 15.68 10.54
CA GLN A 402 13.59 16.97 10.28
C GLN A 402 14.84 17.14 11.13
N GLY A 403 14.83 16.69 12.37
CA GLY A 403 16.01 16.68 13.25
C GLY A 403 17.16 15.83 12.69
N VAL A 404 16.85 14.63 12.17
CA VAL A 404 17.82 13.75 11.52
C VAL A 404 18.41 14.41 10.26
N TYR A 405 17.54 14.93 9.37
CA TYR A 405 18.00 15.56 8.12
C TYR A 405 18.77 16.87 8.34
N ARG A 406 18.43 17.64 9.38
CA ARG A 406 19.22 18.83 9.76
C ARG A 406 20.67 18.46 10.11
N ARG A 407 20.90 17.33 10.76
CA ARG A 407 22.24 16.85 11.09
C ARG A 407 22.98 16.32 9.87
N LEU A 408 22.29 15.65 8.95
CA LEU A 408 22.86 15.21 7.68
C LEU A 408 23.34 16.38 6.82
N ASP A 409 22.57 17.46 6.75
CA ASP A 409 22.94 18.66 5.97
C ASP A 409 24.14 19.41 6.57
N LEU A 410 24.27 19.43 7.89
CA LEU A 410 25.43 20.02 8.58
C LEU A 410 26.72 19.22 8.31
N GLY A 411 26.62 17.90 8.14
CA GLY A 411 27.75 17.05 7.79
C GLY A 411 28.22 17.19 6.32
N LYS A 412 27.42 17.83 5.46
CA LYS A 412 27.72 18.05 4.03
C LYS A 412 28.39 19.40 3.76
N ARG A 413 28.42 20.34 4.71
CA ARG A 413 29.11 21.64 4.53
C ARG A 413 30.60 21.38 4.59
N PRO A 414 31.41 21.74 3.56
CA PRO A 414 32.86 21.71 3.66
C PRO A 414 33.27 22.62 4.83
N GLN A 415 34.13 22.11 5.69
CA GLN A 415 34.79 22.90 6.74
C GLN A 415 35.77 23.89 6.10
#